data_cfab4d74e7e248b2258c1d59a2623528
#
_entry.id   cfab4d74e7e248b2258c1d59a2623528
#
_cell.length_a   1.000
_cell.length_b   1.000
_cell.length_c   1.000
_cell.angle_alpha   90.00
_cell.angle_beta   90.00
_cell.angle_gamma   90.00
#
_symmetry.space_group_name_H-M   'P 1'
#
loop_
_entity.id
_entity.type
_entity.pdbx_description
1 polymer ?
#
loop_
_entity_poly.entity_id
_entity_poly.type
_entity_poly.pdbx_seq_one_letter_code
_entity_poly.pdbx_strand_id
1 'polypeptide(L)'
;DRDSQLRAKEVIQAEMGGDYVVALNLAPTTPNWLNSLGGKPMKLGLDLSGGVHFLLEVDLNSAIELQLEGTLNEIKAILREEKIRYRSFEIVDNQIVGKFRDEEQVQTARNIIRTNFVDIQSVNSPRQNQLLLTYVLNDTTISTIEDSAIKQNLTSLRNRVNELGVSEPIVSRQGKNRIVVELPGVQDTAEAKRIIGKTANLEFRLESKSRIGDRFNFRNEQAQSNALLEKNAVITGENVTDARASFDENGRPQVNITLDSKGGWQMGYATRDNIGRRLGVLFIEYKTKLEKSVSEKGDIELISVPYVEKNIISLATIQAQLGKQFRITGLDGQRESSELALLLRAGALAAPMYIVEERTIGPSLGADNIELGVKSVSLGLALVLMFMVIIYKAFGIAANIALSMNLLLLVAFMLSLIHI
;
A
#
# COMPACT_ATOMS: atom_id res chain seq x y z
N ASP A 1 29.66 -13.95 -5.85
CA ASP A 1 28.86 -13.73 -7.07
C ASP A 1 27.37 -13.96 -6.77
N ARG A 2 26.50 -13.59 -7.68
CA ARG A 2 25.03 -13.65 -7.52
C ARG A 2 24.53 -15.09 -7.33
N ASP A 3 25.12 -16.03 -8.05
CA ASP A 3 24.68 -17.44 -7.98
C ASP A 3 25.01 -18.04 -6.62
N SER A 4 26.15 -17.68 -6.04
CA SER A 4 26.51 -18.07 -4.68
C SER A 4 25.57 -17.48 -3.63
N GLN A 5 25.13 -16.23 -3.80
CA GLN A 5 24.17 -15.58 -2.91
C GLN A 5 22.78 -16.24 -2.99
N LEU A 6 22.31 -16.57 -4.20
CA LEU A 6 21.03 -17.25 -4.39
C LEU A 6 21.07 -18.66 -3.78
N ARG A 7 22.14 -19.43 -4.00
CA ARG A 7 22.32 -20.74 -3.37
C ARG A 7 22.39 -20.63 -1.84
N ALA A 8 23.10 -19.65 -1.31
CA ALA A 8 23.16 -19.42 0.13
C ALA A 8 21.78 -19.08 0.71
N LYS A 9 20.97 -18.27 0.00
CA LYS A 9 19.59 -17.99 0.38
C LYS A 9 18.75 -19.27 0.43
N GLU A 10 18.83 -20.11 -0.60
CA GLU A 10 18.08 -21.36 -0.67
C GLU A 10 18.47 -22.32 0.48
N VAL A 11 19.76 -22.47 0.75
CA VAL A 11 20.26 -23.32 1.83
C VAL A 11 19.79 -22.77 3.19
N ILE A 12 19.97 -21.47 3.45
CA ILE A 12 19.52 -20.86 4.71
C ILE A 12 18.00 -20.98 4.87
N GLN A 13 17.23 -20.77 3.81
CA GLN A 13 15.77 -20.87 3.85
C GLN A 13 15.30 -22.32 4.07
N ALA A 14 16.01 -23.30 3.52
CA ALA A 14 15.73 -24.72 3.74
C ALA A 14 16.04 -25.15 5.18
N GLU A 15 17.13 -24.67 5.77
CA GLU A 15 17.54 -24.96 7.16
C GLU A 15 16.67 -24.24 8.20
N MET A 16 16.29 -23.00 7.95
CA MET A 16 15.49 -22.20 8.88
C MET A 16 13.99 -22.48 8.79
N GLY A 17 13.55 -23.23 7.77
CA GLY A 17 12.13 -23.50 7.54
C GLY A 17 11.36 -22.30 6.98
N GLY A 18 10.05 -22.47 6.80
CA GLY A 18 9.17 -21.42 6.24
C GLY A 18 8.89 -20.24 7.18
N ASP A 19 9.43 -20.27 8.39
CA ASP A 19 9.13 -19.31 9.45
C ASP A 19 9.94 -18.01 9.36
N TYR A 20 10.99 -17.99 8.55
CA TYR A 20 11.89 -16.84 8.39
C TYR A 20 11.92 -16.35 6.96
N VAL A 21 11.96 -15.04 6.80
CA VAL A 21 12.18 -14.40 5.49
C VAL A 21 13.66 -14.14 5.33
N VAL A 22 14.29 -14.83 4.38
CA VAL A 22 15.70 -14.60 4.04
C VAL A 22 15.77 -13.60 2.89
N ALA A 23 16.12 -12.35 3.21
CA ALA A 23 16.31 -11.30 2.22
C ALA A 23 17.79 -11.17 1.84
N LEU A 24 18.06 -11.02 0.54
CA LEU A 24 19.39 -10.70 0.05
C LEU A 24 19.56 -9.18 0.06
N ASN A 25 20.61 -8.70 0.75
CA ASN A 25 20.95 -7.28 0.76
C ASN A 25 22.45 -7.10 0.47
N LEU A 26 22.81 -5.95 -0.09
CA LEU A 26 24.20 -5.60 -0.35
C LEU A 26 24.83 -5.06 0.94
N ALA A 27 25.89 -5.71 1.42
CA ALA A 27 26.67 -5.22 2.54
C ALA A 27 27.70 -4.17 2.06
N PRO A 28 27.83 -3.04 2.77
CA PRO A 28 28.85 -2.04 2.42
C PRO A 28 30.25 -2.57 2.65
N THR A 29 31.15 -2.34 1.71
CA THR A 29 32.57 -2.72 1.80
C THR A 29 33.43 -1.59 2.38
N THR A 30 32.84 -0.64 3.10
CA THR A 30 33.54 0.52 3.68
C THR A 30 34.56 0.06 4.71
N PRO A 31 35.85 0.48 4.60
CA PRO A 31 36.85 0.12 5.58
C PRO A 31 36.50 0.61 6.99
N ASN A 32 36.84 -0.18 8.02
CA ASN A 32 36.52 0.12 9.42
C ASN A 32 37.02 1.48 9.92
N TRP A 33 38.20 1.90 9.44
CA TRP A 33 38.77 3.20 9.79
C TRP A 33 37.96 4.37 9.26
N LEU A 34 37.32 4.21 8.09
CA LEU A 34 36.46 5.23 7.49
C LEU A 34 35.10 5.28 8.22
N ASN A 35 34.54 4.10 8.60
CA ASN A 35 33.34 4.03 9.44
C ASN A 35 33.55 4.71 10.81
N SER A 36 34.75 4.57 11.42
CA SER A 36 35.06 5.24 12.70
C SER A 36 35.14 6.76 12.60
N LEU A 37 35.36 7.30 11.41
CA LEU A 37 35.34 8.74 11.09
C LEU A 37 33.94 9.21 10.64
N GLY A 38 32.91 8.33 10.68
CA GLY A 38 31.56 8.66 10.25
C GLY A 38 31.37 8.57 8.73
N GLY A 39 32.35 8.06 7.98
CA GLY A 39 32.21 7.86 6.52
C GLY A 39 31.29 6.70 6.21
N LYS A 40 30.24 6.96 5.47
CA LYS A 40 29.31 5.94 4.96
C LYS A 40 29.47 5.81 3.44
N PRO A 41 29.14 4.64 2.86
CA PRO A 41 29.21 4.46 1.42
C PRO A 41 28.26 5.41 0.72
N MET A 42 28.65 5.85 -0.47
CA MET A 42 27.78 6.65 -1.33
C MET A 42 26.59 5.82 -1.75
N LYS A 43 25.41 6.40 -1.63
CA LYS A 43 24.16 5.77 -2.01
C LYS A 43 24.04 5.76 -3.53
N LEU A 44 23.96 4.58 -4.10
CA LEU A 44 23.90 4.39 -5.54
C LEU A 44 22.43 4.19 -5.94
N GLY A 45 21.98 4.97 -6.93
CA GLY A 45 20.65 4.81 -7.52
C GLY A 45 20.49 3.49 -8.30
N LEU A 46 19.31 3.25 -8.82
CA LEU A 46 18.95 2.05 -9.56
C LEU A 46 19.87 1.74 -10.74
N ASP A 47 20.34 2.79 -11.44
CA ASP A 47 21.22 2.66 -12.62
C ASP A 47 22.62 2.14 -12.29
N LEU A 48 23.08 2.31 -11.05
CA LEU A 48 24.41 1.93 -10.61
C LEU A 48 24.43 0.69 -9.71
N SER A 49 23.39 0.52 -8.89
CA SER A 49 23.26 -0.65 -8.00
C SER A 49 22.54 -1.83 -8.65
N GLY A 50 21.86 -1.58 -9.77
CA GLY A 50 20.82 -2.48 -10.25
C GLY A 50 19.63 -2.46 -9.30
N GLY A 51 18.64 -3.29 -9.57
CA GLY A 51 17.44 -3.39 -8.73
C GLY A 51 16.16 -3.47 -9.55
N VAL A 52 15.06 -3.06 -8.93
CA VAL A 52 13.74 -3.18 -9.54
C VAL A 52 13.04 -1.83 -9.59
N HIS A 53 12.43 -1.55 -10.72
CA HIS A 53 11.54 -0.40 -10.94
C HIS A 53 10.12 -0.91 -11.18
N PHE A 54 9.17 -0.42 -10.39
CA PHE A 54 7.74 -0.66 -10.57
C PHE A 54 7.03 0.64 -10.89
N LEU A 55 6.16 0.60 -11.87
CA LEU A 55 5.15 1.62 -12.12
C LEU A 55 3.79 1.07 -11.70
N LEU A 56 3.19 1.69 -10.70
CA LEU A 56 1.89 1.32 -10.15
C LEU A 56 0.84 2.33 -10.59
N GLU A 57 -0.33 1.85 -11.00
CA GLU A 57 -1.49 2.68 -11.28
C GLU A 57 -2.52 2.52 -10.17
N VAL A 58 -2.98 3.64 -9.61
CA VAL A 58 -3.96 3.70 -8.52
C VAL A 58 -5.36 3.78 -9.12
N ASP A 59 -6.24 2.90 -8.70
CA ASP A 59 -7.65 2.90 -9.09
C ASP A 59 -8.42 3.96 -8.29
N LEU A 60 -8.42 5.16 -8.81
CA LEU A 60 -9.10 6.30 -8.20
C LEU A 60 -10.64 6.14 -8.23
N ASN A 61 -11.18 5.38 -9.20
CA ASN A 61 -12.62 5.14 -9.28
C ASN A 61 -13.09 4.33 -8.08
N SER A 62 -12.36 3.28 -7.69
CA SER A 62 -12.67 2.52 -6.48
C SER A 62 -12.63 3.37 -5.20
N ALA A 63 -11.74 4.36 -5.10
CA ALA A 63 -11.72 5.29 -3.97
C ALA A 63 -12.99 6.18 -3.94
N ILE A 64 -13.42 6.64 -5.10
CA ILE A 64 -14.66 7.44 -5.24
C ILE A 64 -15.89 6.60 -4.88
N GLU A 65 -15.96 5.34 -5.35
CA GLU A 65 -17.06 4.42 -5.03
C GLU A 65 -17.15 4.14 -3.52
N LEU A 66 -16.02 3.88 -2.86
CA LEU A 66 -15.98 3.68 -1.40
C LEU A 66 -16.49 4.91 -0.65
N GLN A 67 -16.12 6.11 -1.08
CA GLN A 67 -16.61 7.35 -0.47
C GLN A 67 -18.12 7.53 -0.69
N LEU A 68 -18.61 7.22 -1.90
CA LEU A 68 -20.06 7.24 -2.20
C LEU A 68 -20.84 6.25 -1.34
N GLU A 69 -20.32 5.04 -1.13
CA GLU A 69 -20.93 4.05 -0.23
C GLU A 69 -20.98 4.54 1.22
N GLY A 70 -19.90 5.15 1.70
CA GLY A 70 -19.84 5.78 3.02
C GLY A 70 -20.91 6.86 3.16
N THR A 71 -20.94 7.81 2.24
CA THR A 71 -21.91 8.90 2.20
C THR A 71 -23.36 8.37 2.10
N LEU A 72 -23.61 7.35 1.27
CA LEU A 72 -24.92 6.71 1.18
C LEU A 72 -25.37 6.10 2.51
N ASN A 73 -24.46 5.45 3.23
CA ASN A 73 -24.77 4.85 4.53
C ASN A 73 -25.06 5.91 5.59
N GLU A 74 -24.33 7.03 5.59
CA GLU A 74 -24.59 8.17 6.46
C GLU A 74 -25.94 8.84 6.15
N ILE A 75 -26.26 9.05 4.88
CA ILE A 75 -27.58 9.56 4.45
C ILE A 75 -28.70 8.63 4.98
N LYS A 76 -28.56 7.32 4.78
CA LYS A 76 -29.55 6.34 5.29
C LYS A 76 -29.70 6.38 6.80
N ALA A 77 -28.60 6.60 7.54
CA ALA A 77 -28.61 6.69 9.00
C ALA A 77 -29.38 7.93 9.46
N ILE A 78 -29.06 9.10 8.91
CA ILE A 78 -29.72 10.37 9.26
C ILE A 78 -31.21 10.34 8.89
N LEU A 79 -31.56 9.88 7.69
CA LEU A 79 -32.96 9.78 7.29
C LEU A 79 -33.77 8.82 8.18
N ARG A 80 -33.14 7.78 8.72
CA ARG A 80 -33.74 6.86 9.66
C ARG A 80 -33.96 7.49 11.04
N GLU A 81 -32.98 8.24 11.50
CA GLU A 81 -33.04 9.00 12.77
C GLU A 81 -34.18 10.02 12.72
N GLU A 82 -34.29 10.75 11.63
CA GLU A 82 -35.38 11.73 11.36
C GLU A 82 -36.73 11.09 10.95
N LYS A 83 -36.80 9.74 10.97
CA LYS A 83 -37.99 8.95 10.65
C LYS A 83 -38.55 9.19 9.26
N ILE A 84 -37.74 9.58 8.30
CA ILE A 84 -38.10 9.79 6.91
C ILE A 84 -38.18 8.44 6.21
N ARG A 85 -39.32 8.17 5.58
CA ARG A 85 -39.57 6.93 4.86
C ARG A 85 -39.24 7.10 3.38
N TYR A 86 -38.33 6.24 2.88
CA TYR A 86 -37.99 6.15 1.47
C TYR A 86 -38.27 4.74 0.94
N ARG A 87 -38.35 4.60 -0.38
CA ARG A 87 -38.55 3.29 -1.06
C ARG A 87 -37.21 2.58 -1.26
N SER A 88 -36.22 3.26 -1.85
CA SER A 88 -34.85 2.79 -2.00
C SER A 88 -33.86 3.95 -1.98
N PHE A 89 -32.62 3.67 -1.55
CA PHE A 89 -31.45 4.50 -1.73
C PHE A 89 -30.32 3.61 -2.20
N GLU A 90 -29.79 3.87 -3.37
CA GLU A 90 -28.79 3.02 -4.04
C GLU A 90 -27.83 3.87 -4.87
N ILE A 91 -26.64 3.33 -5.17
CA ILE A 91 -25.67 3.95 -6.06
C ILE A 91 -25.93 3.39 -7.46
N VAL A 92 -26.10 4.27 -8.43
CA VAL A 92 -26.28 3.94 -9.85
C VAL A 92 -25.39 4.90 -10.64
N ASP A 93 -24.48 4.39 -11.44
CA ASP A 93 -23.57 5.18 -12.28
C ASP A 93 -22.84 6.31 -11.52
N ASN A 94 -22.22 5.97 -10.37
CA ASN A 94 -21.56 6.91 -9.48
C ASN A 94 -22.46 8.05 -8.94
N GLN A 95 -23.76 7.83 -8.91
CA GLN A 95 -24.72 8.75 -8.36
C GLN A 95 -25.52 8.09 -7.22
N ILE A 96 -25.80 8.82 -6.17
CA ILE A 96 -26.71 8.38 -5.10
C ILE A 96 -28.13 8.71 -5.54
N VAL A 97 -28.94 7.67 -5.75
CA VAL A 97 -30.35 7.80 -6.20
C VAL A 97 -31.28 7.37 -5.08
N GLY A 98 -32.05 8.32 -4.58
CA GLY A 98 -33.11 8.10 -3.58
C GLY A 98 -34.49 8.12 -4.23
N LYS A 99 -35.32 7.08 -3.98
CA LYS A 99 -36.72 6.95 -4.43
C LYS A 99 -37.67 7.09 -3.25
N PHE A 100 -38.66 7.94 -3.37
CA PHE A 100 -39.66 8.21 -2.33
C PHE A 100 -41.08 7.82 -2.77
N ARG A 101 -42.03 7.93 -1.86
CA ARG A 101 -43.46 7.65 -2.13
C ARG A 101 -44.30 8.91 -2.25
N ASP A 102 -43.89 9.97 -1.57
CA ASP A 102 -44.60 11.24 -1.56
C ASP A 102 -43.62 12.43 -1.67
N GLU A 103 -44.12 13.57 -2.13
CA GLU A 103 -43.34 14.75 -2.42
C GLU A 103 -42.91 15.51 -1.15
N GLU A 104 -43.69 15.42 -0.06
CA GLU A 104 -43.35 16.06 1.20
C GLU A 104 -42.07 15.47 1.81
N GLN A 105 -42.00 14.13 1.77
CA GLN A 105 -40.78 13.43 2.23
C GLN A 105 -39.54 13.74 1.36
N VAL A 106 -39.74 13.94 0.04
CA VAL A 106 -38.66 14.37 -0.85
C VAL A 106 -38.09 15.72 -0.43
N GLN A 107 -38.96 16.71 -0.18
CA GLN A 107 -38.52 18.07 0.20
C GLN A 107 -37.81 18.06 1.57
N THR A 108 -38.37 17.31 2.53
CA THR A 108 -37.80 17.17 3.86
C THR A 108 -36.43 16.49 3.78
N ALA A 109 -36.32 15.36 3.07
CA ALA A 109 -35.05 14.67 2.84
C ALA A 109 -34.01 15.56 2.14
N ARG A 110 -34.44 16.31 1.09
CA ARG A 110 -33.56 17.25 0.37
C ARG A 110 -32.97 18.30 1.31
N ASN A 111 -33.78 18.89 2.18
CA ASN A 111 -33.32 19.90 3.12
C ASN A 111 -32.31 19.33 4.13
N ILE A 112 -32.57 18.15 4.69
CA ILE A 112 -31.68 17.47 5.62
C ILE A 112 -30.36 17.13 4.94
N ILE A 113 -30.39 16.51 3.74
CA ILE A 113 -29.19 16.14 3.02
C ILE A 113 -28.38 17.38 2.68
N ARG A 114 -28.98 18.46 2.18
CA ARG A 114 -28.32 19.72 1.85
C ARG A 114 -27.63 20.35 3.08
N THR A 115 -28.24 20.24 4.27
CA THR A 115 -27.69 20.84 5.48
C THR A 115 -26.53 20.04 6.06
N ASN A 116 -26.58 18.70 5.94
CA ASN A 116 -25.60 17.83 6.59
C ASN A 116 -24.44 17.40 5.66
N PHE A 117 -24.64 17.47 4.34
CA PHE A 117 -23.67 17.01 3.35
C PHE A 117 -23.31 18.13 2.37
N VAL A 118 -22.13 18.73 2.56
CA VAL A 118 -21.58 19.78 1.69
C VAL A 118 -20.80 19.20 0.50
N ASP A 119 -20.42 17.93 0.59
CA ASP A 119 -19.55 17.25 -0.36
C ASP A 119 -20.29 16.72 -1.59
N ILE A 120 -21.61 16.74 -1.54
CA ILE A 120 -22.47 16.28 -2.63
C ILE A 120 -23.36 17.41 -3.15
N GLN A 121 -23.64 17.35 -4.45
CA GLN A 121 -24.56 18.27 -5.11
C GLN A 121 -25.74 17.55 -5.73
N SER A 122 -26.92 18.19 -5.68
CA SER A 122 -28.11 17.64 -6.29
C SER A 122 -28.05 17.78 -7.81
N VAL A 123 -28.33 16.71 -8.52
CA VAL A 123 -28.49 16.72 -9.97
C VAL A 123 -29.95 17.01 -10.29
N ASN A 124 -30.22 18.23 -10.79
CA ASN A 124 -31.54 18.61 -11.27
C ASN A 124 -31.72 18.16 -12.71
N SER A 125 -32.40 17.07 -12.94
CA SER A 125 -32.79 16.66 -14.29
C SER A 125 -34.22 17.15 -14.61
N PRO A 126 -34.44 17.94 -15.68
CA PRO A 126 -35.76 18.49 -16.03
C PRO A 126 -36.83 17.43 -16.34
N ARG A 127 -36.42 16.18 -16.54
CA ARG A 127 -37.26 15.02 -16.83
C ARG A 127 -37.43 14.06 -15.64
N GLN A 128 -36.91 14.41 -14.47
CA GLN A 128 -36.90 13.52 -13.32
C GLN A 128 -38.26 13.58 -12.61
N ASN A 129 -38.82 12.41 -12.31
CA ASN A 129 -40.01 12.24 -11.49
C ASN A 129 -39.81 12.99 -10.17
N GLN A 130 -40.76 13.79 -9.73
CA GLN A 130 -40.76 14.57 -8.49
C GLN A 130 -40.46 13.74 -7.23
N LEU A 131 -40.54 12.41 -7.34
CA LEU A 131 -40.27 11.44 -6.26
C LEU A 131 -38.85 10.89 -6.25
N LEU A 132 -37.90 11.47 -7.04
CA LEU A 132 -36.52 11.08 -7.11
C LEU A 132 -35.59 12.18 -6.60
N LEU A 133 -34.59 11.81 -5.83
CA LEU A 133 -33.44 12.64 -5.47
C LEU A 133 -32.18 12.00 -6.04
N THR A 134 -31.41 12.77 -6.78
CA THR A 134 -30.11 12.32 -7.30
C THR A 134 -29.02 13.26 -6.83
N TYR A 135 -27.94 12.69 -6.29
CA TYR A 135 -26.76 13.41 -5.82
C TYR A 135 -25.51 12.83 -6.43
N VAL A 136 -24.57 13.70 -6.71
CA VAL A 136 -23.21 13.37 -7.14
C VAL A 136 -22.21 14.06 -6.22
N LEU A 137 -21.01 13.53 -6.10
CA LEU A 137 -19.91 14.25 -5.46
C LEU A 137 -19.57 15.49 -6.28
N ASN A 138 -19.26 16.58 -5.61
CA ASN A 138 -18.79 17.78 -6.32
C ASN A 138 -17.32 17.60 -6.79
N ASP A 139 -16.90 18.35 -7.81
CA ASP A 139 -15.58 18.21 -8.43
C ASP A 139 -14.44 18.48 -7.45
N THR A 140 -14.63 19.39 -6.50
CA THR A 140 -13.64 19.69 -5.47
C THR A 140 -13.46 18.52 -4.51
N THR A 141 -14.54 17.88 -4.12
CA THR A 141 -14.51 16.67 -3.29
C THR A 141 -13.86 15.51 -4.04
N ILE A 142 -14.19 15.30 -5.32
CA ILE A 142 -13.55 14.27 -6.16
C ILE A 142 -12.04 14.49 -6.18
N SER A 143 -11.57 15.71 -6.49
CA SER A 143 -10.14 16.02 -6.51
C SER A 143 -9.47 15.79 -5.14
N THR A 144 -10.16 16.10 -4.05
CA THR A 144 -9.65 15.89 -2.69
C THR A 144 -9.52 14.40 -2.37
N ILE A 145 -10.50 13.60 -2.77
CA ILE A 145 -10.47 12.13 -2.60
C ILE A 145 -9.32 11.54 -3.41
N GLU A 146 -9.18 11.92 -4.67
CA GLU A 146 -8.09 11.48 -5.55
C GLU A 146 -6.71 11.77 -4.94
N ASP A 147 -6.47 13.01 -4.52
CA ASP A 147 -5.19 13.43 -3.93
C ASP A 147 -4.92 12.76 -2.57
N SER A 148 -5.96 12.58 -1.76
CA SER A 148 -5.85 11.90 -0.46
C SER A 148 -5.53 10.43 -0.65
N ALA A 149 -6.18 9.76 -1.60
CA ALA A 149 -5.92 8.36 -1.93
C ALA A 149 -4.47 8.16 -2.40
N ILE A 150 -3.96 9.03 -3.28
CA ILE A 150 -2.56 8.97 -3.72
C ILE A 150 -1.60 9.19 -2.55
N LYS A 151 -1.83 10.20 -1.69
CA LYS A 151 -0.97 10.48 -0.53
C LYS A 151 -0.93 9.31 0.45
N GLN A 152 -2.08 8.72 0.75
CA GLN A 152 -2.17 7.57 1.65
C GLN A 152 -1.47 6.35 1.05
N ASN A 153 -1.69 6.06 -0.23
CA ASN A 153 -1.03 4.96 -0.93
C ASN A 153 0.50 5.16 -0.97
N LEU A 154 0.99 6.38 -1.22
CA LEU A 154 2.41 6.71 -1.13
C LEU A 154 2.99 6.42 0.26
N THR A 155 2.28 6.80 1.32
CA THR A 155 2.71 6.56 2.70
C THR A 155 2.74 5.06 3.01
N SER A 156 1.68 4.34 2.66
CA SER A 156 1.62 2.89 2.84
C SER A 156 2.72 2.15 2.07
N LEU A 157 2.99 2.57 0.82
CA LEU A 157 4.08 2.00 0.01
C LEU A 157 5.45 2.26 0.64
N ARG A 158 5.72 3.48 1.11
CA ARG A 158 6.98 3.80 1.80
C ARG A 158 7.17 2.93 3.03
N ASN A 159 6.12 2.78 3.84
CA ASN A 159 6.17 1.91 5.01
C ASN A 159 6.49 0.46 4.62
N ARG A 160 5.81 -0.09 3.59
CA ARG A 160 6.05 -1.45 3.10
C ARG A 160 7.47 -1.66 2.59
N VAL A 161 7.99 -0.70 1.85
CA VAL A 161 9.35 -0.77 1.29
C VAL A 161 10.40 -0.63 2.39
N ASN A 162 10.16 0.20 3.40
CA ASN A 162 11.04 0.30 4.57
C ASN A 162 11.10 -1.01 5.37
N GLU A 163 9.97 -1.69 5.50
CA GLU A 163 9.90 -3.01 6.17
C GLU A 163 10.67 -4.10 5.40
N LEU A 164 10.84 -3.94 4.07
CA LEU A 164 11.73 -4.80 3.27
C LEU A 164 13.22 -4.61 3.58
N GLY A 165 13.58 -3.58 4.35
CA GLY A 165 14.97 -3.26 4.65
C GLY A 165 15.77 -2.77 3.44
N VAL A 166 15.11 -2.29 2.40
CA VAL A 166 15.77 -1.75 1.20
C VAL A 166 16.46 -0.43 1.55
N SER A 167 17.73 -0.32 1.18
CA SER A 167 18.47 0.94 1.33
C SER A 167 17.95 1.96 0.32
N GLU A 168 17.37 3.06 0.82
CA GLU A 168 16.96 4.23 0.04
C GLU A 168 16.03 3.96 -1.14
N PRO A 169 14.86 3.41 -0.85
CA PRO A 169 13.86 3.25 -1.87
C PRO A 169 13.33 4.62 -2.31
N ILE A 170 13.05 4.77 -3.60
CA ILE A 170 12.37 5.94 -4.13
C ILE A 170 10.91 5.59 -4.31
N VAL A 171 10.02 6.31 -3.63
CA VAL A 171 8.58 6.20 -3.80
C VAL A 171 8.02 7.59 -4.08
N SER A 172 7.61 7.81 -5.32
CA SER A 172 7.18 9.13 -5.80
C SER A 172 5.94 9.05 -6.69
N ARG A 173 5.14 10.13 -6.69
CA ARG A 173 4.00 10.28 -7.59
C ARG A 173 4.46 10.59 -9.00
N GLN A 174 3.86 9.93 -9.98
CA GLN A 174 4.04 10.22 -11.40
C GLN A 174 2.70 10.53 -12.06
N GLY A 175 2.52 11.77 -12.50
CA GLY A 175 1.26 12.20 -13.10
C GLY A 175 0.08 12.24 -12.13
N LYS A 176 -1.15 11.94 -12.64
CA LYS A 176 -2.38 12.06 -11.86
C LYS A 176 -2.61 10.86 -10.94
N ASN A 177 -2.44 9.64 -11.45
CA ASN A 177 -2.88 8.39 -10.80
C ASN A 177 -1.79 7.32 -10.70
N ARG A 178 -0.51 7.65 -10.94
CA ARG A 178 0.58 6.68 -10.93
C ARG A 178 1.58 6.94 -9.82
N ILE A 179 2.21 5.87 -9.35
CA ILE A 179 3.26 5.88 -8.35
C ILE A 179 4.43 5.06 -8.89
N VAL A 180 5.62 5.64 -8.85
CA VAL A 180 6.89 4.96 -9.14
C VAL A 180 7.47 4.46 -7.84
N VAL A 181 7.92 3.21 -7.85
CA VAL A 181 8.69 2.60 -6.76
C VAL A 181 9.98 2.04 -7.33
N GLU A 182 11.09 2.57 -6.85
CA GLU A 182 12.43 2.10 -7.21
C GLU A 182 13.10 1.48 -5.99
N LEU A 183 13.62 0.28 -6.17
CA LEU A 183 14.24 -0.52 -5.12
C LEU A 183 15.69 -0.85 -5.52
N PRO A 184 16.64 0.05 -5.23
CA PRO A 184 18.03 -0.20 -5.54
C PRO A 184 18.56 -1.41 -4.76
N GLY A 185 19.38 -2.23 -5.42
CA GLY A 185 20.02 -3.39 -4.81
C GLY A 185 19.12 -4.61 -4.56
N VAL A 186 17.81 -4.51 -4.78
CA VAL A 186 16.89 -5.65 -4.65
C VAL A 186 17.09 -6.61 -5.80
N GLN A 187 17.40 -7.87 -5.48
CA GLN A 187 17.64 -8.92 -6.46
C GLN A 187 16.44 -9.87 -6.61
N ASP A 188 15.64 -10.00 -5.57
CA ASP A 188 14.43 -10.83 -5.55
C ASP A 188 13.19 -9.99 -5.91
N THR A 189 12.94 -9.92 -7.20
CA THR A 189 11.81 -9.20 -7.78
C THR A 189 10.47 -9.78 -7.35
N ALA A 190 10.40 -11.12 -7.21
CA ALA A 190 9.16 -11.81 -6.87
C ALA A 190 8.72 -11.47 -5.43
N GLU A 191 9.68 -11.43 -4.50
CA GLU A 191 9.41 -11.05 -3.10
C GLU A 191 9.01 -9.57 -3.00
N ALA A 192 9.74 -8.67 -3.69
CA ALA A 192 9.39 -7.26 -3.74
C ALA A 192 7.98 -7.05 -4.30
N LYS A 193 7.65 -7.70 -5.41
CA LYS A 193 6.33 -7.68 -6.03
C LYS A 193 5.25 -8.21 -5.09
N ARG A 194 5.54 -9.28 -4.35
CA ARG A 194 4.62 -9.87 -3.39
C ARG A 194 4.26 -8.89 -2.26
N ILE A 195 5.22 -8.14 -1.74
CA ILE A 195 5.00 -7.21 -0.63
C ILE A 195 4.37 -5.90 -1.11
N ILE A 196 4.86 -5.33 -2.22
CA ILE A 196 4.32 -4.09 -2.79
C ILE A 196 2.94 -4.30 -3.41
N GLY A 197 2.78 -5.40 -4.17
CA GLY A 197 1.58 -5.69 -4.94
C GLY A 197 0.41 -6.23 -4.13
N LYS A 198 0.64 -6.71 -2.89
CA LYS A 198 -0.46 -7.16 -2.04
C LYS A 198 -1.29 -5.98 -1.58
N THR A 199 -2.37 -5.76 -2.28
CA THR A 199 -3.43 -4.84 -1.89
C THR A 199 -4.37 -5.60 -0.97
N ALA A 200 -4.02 -5.64 0.32
CA ALA A 200 -4.85 -6.31 1.30
C ALA A 200 -5.43 -5.30 2.28
N ASN A 201 -6.71 -5.37 2.46
CA ASN A 201 -7.45 -4.62 3.47
C ASN A 201 -8.06 -5.59 4.48
N LEU A 202 -8.23 -5.15 5.70
CA LEU A 202 -8.93 -5.93 6.72
C LEU A 202 -10.19 -5.20 7.15
N GLU A 203 -11.24 -5.98 7.33
CA GLU A 203 -12.47 -5.52 7.95
C GLU A 203 -12.84 -6.46 9.10
N PHE A 204 -13.27 -5.86 10.19
CA PHE A 204 -13.78 -6.59 11.33
C PHE A 204 -15.30 -6.49 11.31
N ARG A 205 -15.98 -7.64 11.10
CA ARG A 205 -17.43 -7.70 10.97
C ARG A 205 -18.03 -8.69 11.95
N LEU A 206 -19.16 -8.33 12.54
CA LEU A 206 -19.92 -9.26 13.37
C LEU A 206 -20.59 -10.34 12.51
N GLU A 207 -20.67 -11.57 13.03
CA GLU A 207 -21.48 -12.60 12.43
C GLU A 207 -22.96 -12.19 12.46
N SER A 208 -23.69 -12.35 11.36
CA SER A 208 -25.08 -11.93 11.28
C SER A 208 -25.99 -12.82 12.15
N LYS A 209 -26.81 -12.20 12.99
CA LYS A 209 -27.88 -12.89 13.76
C LYS A 209 -29.10 -13.20 12.89
N SER A 210 -29.31 -12.42 11.85
CA SER A 210 -30.40 -12.59 10.89
C SER A 210 -29.84 -13.25 9.62
N ARG A 211 -30.70 -13.79 8.77
CA ARG A 211 -30.28 -14.29 7.46
C ARG A 211 -29.91 -13.18 6.46
N ILE A 212 -29.74 -11.96 6.96
CA ILE A 212 -29.39 -10.76 6.18
C ILE A 212 -27.93 -10.45 6.42
N GLY A 213 -27.12 -10.53 5.39
CA GLY A 213 -25.67 -10.27 5.45
C GLY A 213 -25.01 -10.79 4.18
N ASP A 214 -23.71 -10.63 4.12
CA ASP A 214 -22.91 -11.12 3.01
C ASP A 214 -22.22 -12.44 3.43
N ARG A 215 -22.21 -13.40 2.52
CA ARG A 215 -21.64 -14.72 2.75
C ARG A 215 -20.20 -14.74 2.22
N PHE A 216 -19.28 -15.11 3.09
CA PHE A 216 -17.85 -15.20 2.75
C PHE A 216 -17.31 -16.59 3.06
N ASN A 217 -16.39 -17.08 2.24
CA ASN A 217 -15.69 -18.33 2.45
C ASN A 217 -14.50 -18.13 3.39
N PHE A 218 -14.08 -19.19 4.07
CA PHE A 218 -12.82 -19.19 4.79
C PHE A 218 -11.66 -19.33 3.81
N ARG A 219 -10.52 -18.71 4.16
CA ARG A 219 -9.30 -18.74 3.34
C ARG A 219 -8.70 -20.15 3.27
N ASN A 220 -8.85 -20.93 4.34
CA ASN A 220 -8.32 -22.29 4.43
C ASN A 220 -9.20 -23.26 3.66
N GLU A 221 -8.63 -23.91 2.64
CA GLU A 221 -9.31 -24.91 1.80
C GLU A 221 -9.80 -26.13 2.58
N GLN A 222 -9.26 -26.41 3.78
CA GLN A 222 -9.67 -27.52 4.64
C GLN A 222 -11.05 -27.36 5.25
N ALA A 223 -11.56 -26.16 5.34
CA ALA A 223 -12.92 -25.87 5.76
C ALA A 223 -13.71 -25.34 4.55
N GLN A 224 -14.41 -26.22 3.82
CA GLN A 224 -15.45 -25.82 2.85
C GLN A 224 -16.63 -25.11 3.54
N SER A 225 -16.33 -24.31 4.55
CA SER A 225 -17.30 -23.61 5.36
C SER A 225 -17.33 -22.14 4.96
N ASN A 226 -18.52 -21.58 5.01
CA ASN A 226 -18.75 -20.16 4.83
C ASN A 226 -19.45 -19.61 6.06
N ALA A 227 -19.30 -18.31 6.30
CA ALA A 227 -20.05 -17.64 7.35
C ALA A 227 -20.75 -16.39 6.81
N LEU A 228 -21.85 -16.04 7.43
CA LEU A 228 -22.64 -14.87 7.10
C LEU A 228 -22.25 -13.72 8.03
N LEU A 229 -21.63 -12.70 7.49
CA LEU A 229 -21.23 -11.51 8.24
C LEU A 229 -22.17 -10.34 7.98
N GLU A 230 -22.28 -9.44 8.92
CA GLU A 230 -23.01 -8.18 8.74
C GLU A 230 -22.36 -7.34 7.63
N LYS A 231 -23.19 -6.57 6.90
CA LYS A 231 -22.72 -5.73 5.79
C LYS A 231 -21.76 -4.64 6.24
N ASN A 232 -21.99 -4.09 7.42
CA ASN A 232 -21.19 -3.00 7.96
C ASN A 232 -19.97 -3.54 8.75
N ALA A 233 -18.80 -3.03 8.45
CA ALA A 233 -17.61 -3.28 9.26
C ALA A 233 -17.71 -2.52 10.59
N VAL A 234 -17.27 -3.14 11.68
CA VAL A 234 -17.09 -2.49 12.98
C VAL A 234 -15.91 -1.53 12.93
N ILE A 235 -14.79 -2.01 12.42
CA ILE A 235 -13.58 -1.23 12.14
C ILE A 235 -12.91 -1.78 10.87
N THR A 236 -12.02 -1.01 10.29
CA THR A 236 -11.21 -1.37 9.14
C THR A 236 -9.72 -1.36 9.49
N GLY A 237 -8.87 -1.84 8.58
CA GLY A 237 -7.42 -1.80 8.74
C GLY A 237 -6.84 -0.38 8.91
N GLU A 238 -7.56 0.66 8.54
CA GLU A 238 -7.15 2.06 8.75
C GLU A 238 -7.06 2.45 10.24
N ASN A 239 -7.83 1.77 11.08
CA ASN A 239 -7.81 2.01 12.52
C ASN A 239 -6.64 1.29 13.23
N VAL A 240 -5.84 0.51 12.51
CA VAL A 240 -4.69 -0.22 13.07
C VAL A 240 -3.47 0.69 13.09
N THR A 241 -2.91 0.90 14.27
CA THR A 241 -1.69 1.71 14.47
C THR A 241 -0.43 0.86 14.60
N ASP A 242 -0.55 -0.37 15.09
CA ASP A 242 0.56 -1.32 15.20
C ASP A 242 0.03 -2.77 15.09
N ALA A 243 0.84 -3.64 14.51
CA ALA A 243 0.55 -5.06 14.40
C ALA A 243 1.84 -5.87 14.49
N ARG A 244 1.86 -6.90 15.36
CA ARG A 244 3.05 -7.72 15.60
C ARG A 244 2.69 -9.19 15.61
N ALA A 245 3.41 -9.97 14.81
CA ALA A 245 3.34 -11.42 14.87
C ALA A 245 3.95 -11.91 16.20
N SER A 246 3.32 -12.90 16.81
CA SER A 246 3.76 -13.53 18.05
C SER A 246 3.20 -14.95 18.15
N PHE A 247 3.51 -15.65 19.22
CA PHE A 247 2.93 -16.96 19.53
C PHE A 247 2.07 -16.86 20.79
N ASP A 248 1.02 -17.67 20.84
CA ASP A 248 0.24 -17.85 22.04
C ASP A 248 0.98 -18.79 23.04
N GLU A 249 0.39 -19.03 24.22
CA GLU A 249 0.95 -19.90 25.26
C GLU A 249 1.12 -21.38 24.81
N ASN A 250 0.42 -21.77 23.73
CA ASN A 250 0.48 -23.11 23.16
C ASN A 250 1.42 -23.18 21.93
N GLY A 251 2.18 -22.11 21.64
CA GLY A 251 3.06 -22.01 20.47
C GLY A 251 2.33 -21.82 19.14
N ARG A 252 1.05 -21.42 19.14
CA ARG A 252 0.29 -21.16 17.92
C ARG A 252 0.51 -19.72 17.45
N PRO A 253 0.66 -19.51 16.14
CA PRO A 253 0.86 -18.16 15.61
C PRO A 253 -0.35 -17.28 15.84
N GLN A 254 -0.08 -16.03 16.23
CA GLN A 254 -1.08 -14.97 16.42
C GLN A 254 -0.54 -13.62 16.00
N VAL A 255 -1.42 -12.65 15.78
CA VAL A 255 -1.06 -11.25 15.53
C VAL A 255 -1.68 -10.38 16.63
N ASN A 256 -0.83 -9.67 17.37
CA ASN A 256 -1.25 -8.66 18.32
C ASN A 256 -1.51 -7.35 17.59
N ILE A 257 -2.68 -6.75 17.80
CA ILE A 257 -3.13 -5.53 17.13
C ILE A 257 -3.32 -4.43 18.13
N THR A 258 -2.86 -3.24 17.78
CA THR A 258 -3.15 -2.00 18.50
C THR A 258 -3.93 -1.06 17.59
N LEU A 259 -5.05 -0.55 18.06
CA LEU A 259 -5.91 0.39 17.35
C LEU A 259 -5.62 1.83 17.74
N ASP A 260 -6.03 2.76 16.90
CA ASP A 260 -6.15 4.17 17.25
C ASP A 260 -7.27 4.40 18.29
N SER A 261 -7.44 5.62 18.73
CA SER A 261 -8.45 5.94 19.75
C SER A 261 -9.88 5.76 19.24
N LYS A 262 -10.12 6.07 17.96
CA LYS A 262 -11.44 5.93 17.32
C LYS A 262 -11.79 4.44 17.14
N GLY A 263 -10.89 3.66 16.58
CA GLY A 263 -11.09 2.22 16.39
C GLY A 263 -11.25 1.46 17.69
N GLY A 264 -10.46 1.81 18.72
CA GLY A 264 -10.59 1.24 20.06
C GLY A 264 -11.93 1.52 20.70
N TRP A 265 -12.47 2.74 20.53
CA TRP A 265 -13.81 3.10 20.99
C TRP A 265 -14.91 2.33 20.21
N GLN A 266 -14.81 2.29 18.88
CA GLN A 266 -15.77 1.57 18.02
C GLN A 266 -15.79 0.07 18.34
N MET A 267 -14.60 -0.55 18.47
CA MET A 267 -14.47 -1.96 18.82
C MET A 267 -15.04 -2.23 20.22
N GLY A 268 -14.74 -1.37 21.20
CA GLY A 268 -15.26 -1.48 22.56
C GLY A 268 -16.78 -1.39 22.61
N TYR A 269 -17.37 -0.44 21.89
CA TYR A 269 -18.81 -0.26 21.80
C TYR A 269 -19.50 -1.47 21.14
N ALA A 270 -18.96 -1.91 19.98
CA ALA A 270 -19.55 -3.03 19.24
C ALA A 270 -19.44 -4.35 20.00
N THR A 271 -18.34 -4.59 20.74
CA THR A 271 -18.13 -5.87 21.44
C THR A 271 -18.82 -5.93 22.80
N ARG A 272 -19.03 -4.81 23.48
CA ARG A 272 -19.71 -4.74 24.78
C ARG A 272 -21.09 -5.41 24.75
N ASP A 273 -21.88 -5.10 23.72
CA ASP A 273 -23.28 -5.54 23.58
C ASP A 273 -23.40 -6.85 22.77
N ASN A 274 -22.25 -7.44 22.39
CA ASN A 274 -22.19 -8.62 21.53
C ASN A 274 -21.26 -9.73 22.10
N ILE A 275 -21.10 -9.81 23.44
CA ILE A 275 -20.40 -10.91 24.10
C ILE A 275 -21.09 -12.23 23.77
N GLY A 276 -20.31 -13.27 23.46
CA GLY A 276 -20.81 -14.58 23.00
C GLY A 276 -21.10 -14.65 21.49
N ARG A 277 -21.12 -13.53 20.78
CA ARG A 277 -21.18 -13.50 19.30
C ARG A 277 -19.82 -13.75 18.68
N ARG A 278 -19.80 -14.16 17.42
CA ARG A 278 -18.56 -14.29 16.66
C ARG A 278 -18.23 -13.00 15.94
N LEU A 279 -16.96 -12.62 15.98
CA LEU A 279 -16.36 -11.52 15.23
C LEU A 279 -15.49 -12.13 14.13
N GLY A 280 -15.80 -11.82 12.88
CA GLY A 280 -15.06 -12.25 11.71
C GLY A 280 -14.01 -11.21 11.33
N VAL A 281 -12.82 -11.69 10.98
CA VAL A 281 -11.75 -10.91 10.35
C VAL A 281 -11.78 -11.24 8.86
N LEU A 282 -12.27 -10.31 8.06
CA LEU A 282 -12.40 -10.43 6.62
C LEU A 282 -11.15 -9.85 5.95
N PHE A 283 -10.45 -10.67 5.20
CA PHE A 283 -9.31 -10.29 4.39
C PHE A 283 -9.78 -9.99 2.98
N ILE A 284 -9.53 -8.77 2.52
CA ILE A 284 -9.92 -8.29 1.20
C ILE A 284 -8.66 -8.14 0.38
N GLU A 285 -8.52 -8.94 -0.65
CA GLU A 285 -7.37 -8.95 -1.54
C GLU A 285 -7.79 -8.51 -2.94
N TYR A 286 -7.10 -7.52 -3.48
CA TYR A 286 -7.31 -7.06 -4.84
C TYR A 286 -6.32 -7.78 -5.75
N LYS A 287 -6.83 -8.53 -6.70
CA LYS A 287 -6.07 -9.35 -7.64
C LYS A 287 -6.37 -8.96 -9.07
N THR A 288 -5.49 -9.33 -9.97
CA THR A 288 -5.72 -9.22 -11.42
C THR A 288 -5.73 -10.60 -12.04
N LYS A 289 -6.66 -10.85 -12.94
CA LYS A 289 -6.66 -12.04 -13.80
C LYS A 289 -6.48 -11.61 -15.24
N LEU A 290 -5.78 -12.43 -16.00
CA LEU A 290 -5.64 -12.22 -17.44
C LEU A 290 -6.84 -12.83 -18.14
N GLU A 291 -7.64 -11.99 -18.78
CA GLU A 291 -8.75 -12.42 -19.64
C GLU A 291 -8.40 -12.18 -21.11
N LYS A 292 -8.84 -13.12 -21.95
CA LYS A 292 -8.70 -12.97 -23.40
C LYS A 292 -9.81 -12.04 -23.89
N SER A 293 -9.43 -10.90 -24.44
CA SER A 293 -10.33 -10.00 -25.15
C SER A 293 -10.02 -10.06 -26.65
N VAL A 294 -11.07 -9.98 -27.45
CA VAL A 294 -10.93 -9.90 -28.91
C VAL A 294 -10.97 -8.41 -29.27
N SER A 295 -9.85 -7.90 -29.79
CA SER A 295 -9.77 -6.53 -30.31
C SER A 295 -10.74 -6.34 -31.47
N GLU A 296 -11.16 -5.12 -31.78
CA GLU A 296 -12.00 -4.79 -32.95
C GLU A 296 -11.38 -5.26 -34.29
N LYS A 297 -10.09 -5.55 -34.30
CA LYS A 297 -9.36 -6.10 -35.46
C LYS A 297 -9.32 -7.63 -35.49
N GLY A 298 -9.94 -8.32 -34.51
CA GLY A 298 -9.96 -9.78 -34.42
C GLY A 298 -8.74 -10.42 -33.77
N ASP A 299 -7.78 -9.64 -33.28
CA ASP A 299 -6.62 -10.14 -32.54
C ASP A 299 -6.98 -10.45 -31.10
N ILE A 300 -6.41 -11.54 -30.56
CA ILE A 300 -6.60 -11.93 -29.15
C ILE A 300 -5.58 -11.17 -28.31
N GLU A 301 -6.06 -10.21 -27.53
CA GLU A 301 -5.26 -9.50 -26.53
C GLU A 301 -5.55 -10.04 -25.13
N LEU A 302 -4.50 -10.19 -24.31
CA LEU A 302 -4.64 -10.51 -22.90
C LEU A 302 -4.80 -9.20 -22.12
N ILE A 303 -6.02 -8.97 -21.62
CA ILE A 303 -6.30 -7.81 -20.77
C ILE A 303 -6.22 -8.23 -19.30
N SER A 304 -5.59 -7.39 -18.48
CA SER A 304 -5.54 -7.57 -17.03
C SER A 304 -6.82 -7.00 -16.42
N VAL A 305 -7.71 -7.90 -15.95
CA VAL A 305 -9.00 -7.52 -15.34
C VAL A 305 -8.86 -7.59 -13.81
N PRO A 306 -9.05 -6.49 -13.09
CA PRO A 306 -9.03 -6.50 -11.64
C PRO A 306 -10.26 -7.23 -11.07
N TYR A 307 -10.07 -7.95 -9.98
CA TYR A 307 -11.15 -8.53 -9.19
C TYR A 307 -10.82 -8.51 -7.70
N VAL A 308 -11.85 -8.54 -6.87
CA VAL A 308 -11.72 -8.49 -5.43
C VAL A 308 -12.05 -9.86 -4.85
N GLU A 309 -11.12 -10.41 -4.10
CA GLU A 309 -11.31 -11.64 -3.35
C GLU A 309 -11.46 -11.33 -1.86
N LYS A 310 -12.56 -11.81 -1.26
CA LYS A 310 -12.88 -11.56 0.16
C LYS A 310 -13.01 -12.90 0.87
N ASN A 311 -12.09 -13.15 1.81
CA ASN A 311 -12.04 -14.40 2.56
C ASN A 311 -11.95 -14.15 4.06
N ILE A 312 -12.60 -14.99 4.85
CA ILE A 312 -12.49 -14.96 6.31
C ILE A 312 -11.17 -15.65 6.70
N ILE A 313 -10.31 -14.94 7.44
CA ILE A 313 -9.09 -15.52 8.01
C ILE A 313 -9.28 -15.98 9.45
N SER A 314 -10.18 -15.34 10.20
CA SER A 314 -10.47 -15.73 11.58
C SER A 314 -11.94 -15.42 11.90
N LEU A 315 -12.59 -16.31 12.63
CA LEU A 315 -13.92 -16.14 13.17
C LEU A 315 -13.95 -16.58 14.62
N ALA A 316 -13.75 -15.63 15.52
CA ALA A 316 -13.55 -15.89 16.94
C ALA A 316 -14.74 -15.38 17.77
N THR A 317 -15.09 -16.11 18.84
CA THR A 317 -16.13 -15.69 19.77
C THR A 317 -15.63 -14.58 20.68
N ILE A 318 -16.40 -13.50 20.79
CA ILE A 318 -16.13 -12.38 21.69
C ILE A 318 -16.34 -12.86 23.13
N GLN A 319 -15.26 -13.00 23.88
CA GLN A 319 -15.30 -13.47 25.27
C GLN A 319 -15.51 -12.32 26.27
N ALA A 320 -15.02 -11.13 25.93
CA ALA A 320 -15.12 -9.92 26.72
C ALA A 320 -15.14 -8.69 25.82
N GLN A 321 -15.48 -7.54 26.38
CA GLN A 321 -15.36 -6.27 25.68
C GLN A 321 -13.91 -6.08 25.24
N LEU A 322 -13.71 -5.91 23.92
CA LEU A 322 -12.41 -5.62 23.33
C LEU A 322 -12.11 -4.12 23.43
N GLY A 323 -10.85 -3.81 23.68
CA GLY A 323 -10.40 -2.42 23.77
C GLY A 323 -9.49 -2.03 22.61
N LYS A 324 -8.53 -1.18 22.94
CA LYS A 324 -7.53 -0.67 22.00
C LYS A 324 -6.53 -1.75 21.53
N GLN A 325 -6.39 -2.82 22.31
CA GLN A 325 -5.47 -3.92 22.02
C GLN A 325 -6.22 -5.26 22.06
N PHE A 326 -5.98 -6.07 21.05
CA PHE A 326 -6.51 -7.43 20.97
C PHE A 326 -5.60 -8.28 20.06
N ARG A 327 -5.91 -9.57 19.93
CA ARG A 327 -5.15 -10.51 19.12
C ARG A 327 -6.04 -11.25 18.13
N ILE A 328 -5.48 -11.52 16.95
CA ILE A 328 -6.05 -12.42 15.97
C ILE A 328 -5.35 -13.77 16.13
N THR A 329 -6.14 -14.83 16.25
CA THR A 329 -5.70 -16.22 16.36
C THR A 329 -6.31 -17.04 15.23
N GLY A 330 -5.88 -18.29 15.05
CA GLY A 330 -6.40 -19.19 14.02
C GLY A 330 -5.73 -18.99 12.67
N LEU A 331 -4.46 -18.55 12.69
CA LEU A 331 -3.60 -18.41 11.51
C LEU A 331 -2.86 -19.73 11.25
N ASP A 332 -2.60 -20.03 9.96
CA ASP A 332 -2.04 -21.31 9.53
C ASP A 332 -0.56 -21.50 9.85
N GLY A 333 0.19 -20.42 10.07
CA GLY A 333 1.60 -20.50 10.36
C GLY A 333 2.26 -19.16 10.65
N GLN A 334 3.54 -19.21 11.04
CA GLN A 334 4.34 -18.02 11.32
C GLN A 334 4.46 -17.09 10.11
N ARG A 335 4.58 -17.67 8.92
CA ARG A 335 4.67 -16.90 7.68
C ARG A 335 3.41 -16.05 7.45
N GLU A 336 2.24 -16.64 7.65
CA GLU A 336 0.96 -15.94 7.49
C GLU A 336 0.81 -14.85 8.56
N SER A 337 1.15 -15.14 9.82
CA SER A 337 1.07 -14.14 10.89
C SER A 337 2.04 -12.99 10.68
N SER A 338 3.28 -13.27 10.22
CA SER A 338 4.26 -12.24 9.92
C SER A 338 3.83 -11.36 8.74
N GLU A 339 3.30 -11.96 7.68
CA GLU A 339 2.81 -11.25 6.51
C GLU A 339 1.58 -10.39 6.85
N LEU A 340 0.64 -10.93 7.61
CA LEU A 340 -0.53 -10.19 8.08
C LEU A 340 -0.13 -9.00 8.96
N ALA A 341 0.80 -9.21 9.89
CA ALA A 341 1.31 -8.15 10.74
C ALA A 341 2.00 -7.04 9.92
N LEU A 342 2.80 -7.43 8.92
CA LEU A 342 3.46 -6.49 8.00
C LEU A 342 2.43 -5.63 7.23
N LEU A 343 1.44 -6.27 6.64
CA LEU A 343 0.40 -5.57 5.85
C LEU A 343 -0.41 -4.61 6.71
N LEU A 344 -0.76 -5.02 7.94
CA LEU A 344 -1.49 -4.18 8.88
C LEU A 344 -0.66 -2.98 9.35
N ARG A 345 0.61 -3.20 9.72
CA ARG A 345 1.52 -2.15 10.18
C ARG A 345 1.87 -1.15 9.09
N ALA A 346 2.03 -1.62 7.85
CA ALA A 346 2.28 -0.75 6.71
C ALA A 346 1.08 0.13 6.35
N GLY A 347 -0.10 -0.19 6.88
CA GLY A 347 -1.35 0.55 6.67
C GLY A 347 -2.14 0.04 5.47
N ALA A 348 -3.43 0.28 5.55
CA ALA A 348 -4.35 0.01 4.45
C ALA A 348 -4.07 0.93 3.27
N LEU A 349 -4.32 0.44 2.07
CA LEU A 349 -4.34 1.27 0.87
C LEU A 349 -5.71 1.94 0.76
N ALA A 350 -5.72 3.24 0.50
CA ALA A 350 -6.95 4.00 0.30
C ALA A 350 -7.66 3.60 -1.01
N ALA A 351 -6.88 3.17 -1.99
CA ALA A 351 -7.38 2.69 -3.26
C ALA A 351 -6.52 1.50 -3.75
N PRO A 352 -7.11 0.56 -4.49
CA PRO A 352 -6.37 -0.51 -5.15
C PRO A 352 -5.27 0.03 -6.06
N MET A 353 -4.19 -0.72 -6.19
CA MET A 353 -3.10 -0.39 -7.10
C MET A 353 -2.73 -1.61 -7.93
N TYR A 354 -2.38 -1.38 -9.18
CA TYR A 354 -2.00 -2.41 -10.12
C TYR A 354 -0.61 -2.11 -10.70
N ILE A 355 0.24 -3.13 -10.80
CA ILE A 355 1.55 -2.99 -11.45
C ILE A 355 1.31 -2.92 -12.95
N VAL A 356 1.61 -1.75 -13.55
CA VAL A 356 1.49 -1.50 -14.99
C VAL A 356 2.78 -1.83 -15.70
N GLU A 357 3.90 -1.54 -15.04
CA GLU A 357 5.22 -1.78 -15.60
C GLU A 357 6.16 -2.31 -14.53
N GLU A 358 6.98 -3.27 -14.92
CA GLU A 358 8.04 -3.87 -14.10
C GLU A 358 9.32 -3.93 -14.92
N ARG A 359 10.38 -3.31 -14.43
CA ARG A 359 11.72 -3.37 -15.03
C ARG A 359 12.72 -3.83 -14.00
N THR A 360 13.48 -4.84 -14.34
CA THR A 360 14.61 -5.30 -13.52
C THR A 360 15.92 -4.86 -14.17
N ILE A 361 16.71 -4.12 -13.43
CA ILE A 361 18.05 -3.69 -13.85
C ILE A 361 19.06 -4.60 -13.16
N GLY A 362 19.80 -5.37 -13.97
CA GLY A 362 20.82 -6.28 -13.43
C GLY A 362 22.00 -5.51 -12.82
N PRO A 363 22.57 -6.00 -11.72
CA PRO A 363 23.73 -5.35 -11.08
C PRO A 363 24.97 -5.31 -11.97
N SER A 364 25.06 -6.17 -12.98
CA SER A 364 26.15 -6.14 -13.96
C SER A 364 26.17 -4.87 -14.81
N LEU A 365 24.99 -4.37 -15.22
CA LEU A 365 24.91 -3.10 -15.96
C LEU A 365 25.39 -1.92 -15.12
N GLY A 366 25.06 -1.90 -13.82
CA GLY A 366 25.52 -0.88 -12.90
C GLY A 366 27.06 -0.93 -12.71
N ALA A 367 27.63 -2.14 -12.54
CA ALA A 367 29.09 -2.33 -12.41
C ALA A 367 29.83 -1.88 -13.67
N ASP A 368 29.36 -2.23 -14.85
CA ASP A 368 29.94 -1.83 -16.13
C ASP A 368 29.88 -0.31 -16.31
N ASN A 369 28.76 0.33 -15.96
CA ASN A 369 28.61 1.78 -16.01
C ASN A 369 29.56 2.51 -15.04
N ILE A 370 29.73 1.99 -13.83
CA ILE A 370 30.70 2.53 -12.85
C ILE A 370 32.12 2.40 -13.39
N GLU A 371 32.50 1.23 -13.90
CA GLU A 371 33.83 0.99 -14.43
C GLU A 371 34.16 1.92 -15.61
N LEU A 372 33.24 2.03 -16.57
CA LEU A 372 33.37 2.95 -17.70
C LEU A 372 33.39 4.41 -17.26
N GLY A 373 32.55 4.81 -16.31
CA GLY A 373 32.53 6.15 -15.73
C GLY A 373 33.81 6.50 -15.05
N VAL A 374 34.32 5.64 -14.17
CA VAL A 374 35.62 5.85 -13.48
C VAL A 374 36.79 5.94 -14.47
N LYS A 375 36.83 5.05 -15.47
CA LYS A 375 37.85 5.10 -16.52
C LYS A 375 37.78 6.41 -17.31
N SER A 376 36.62 6.85 -17.71
CA SER A 376 36.41 8.08 -18.49
C SER A 376 36.82 9.32 -17.70
N VAL A 377 36.37 9.43 -16.43
CA VAL A 377 36.68 10.55 -15.55
C VAL A 377 38.19 10.58 -15.22
N SER A 378 38.78 9.40 -14.92
CA SER A 378 40.23 9.30 -14.63
C SER A 378 41.08 9.70 -15.83
N LEU A 379 40.71 9.26 -17.03
CA LEU A 379 41.41 9.64 -18.26
C LEU A 379 41.24 11.14 -18.54
N GLY A 380 40.06 11.69 -18.42
CA GLY A 380 39.82 13.12 -18.60
C GLY A 380 40.59 13.97 -17.61
N LEU A 381 40.60 13.59 -16.33
CA LEU A 381 41.37 14.27 -15.30
C LEU A 381 42.89 14.20 -15.60
N ALA A 382 43.40 13.01 -15.95
CA ALA A 382 44.81 12.84 -16.30
C ALA A 382 45.26 13.74 -17.48
N LEU A 383 44.43 13.85 -18.52
CA LEU A 383 44.67 14.73 -19.66
C LEU A 383 44.68 16.21 -19.25
N VAL A 384 43.73 16.64 -18.40
CA VAL A 384 43.73 18.02 -17.87
C VAL A 384 44.97 18.32 -17.04
N LEU A 385 45.35 17.43 -16.12
CA LEU A 385 46.55 17.58 -15.29
C LEU A 385 47.82 17.66 -16.15
N MET A 386 47.93 16.79 -17.16
CA MET A 386 49.06 16.80 -18.11
C MET A 386 49.12 18.11 -18.89
N PHE A 387 48.01 18.55 -19.44
CA PHE A 387 47.89 19.81 -20.20
C PHE A 387 48.35 20.99 -19.34
N MET A 388 47.90 21.08 -18.09
CA MET A 388 48.29 22.15 -17.16
C MET A 388 49.79 22.17 -16.89
N VAL A 389 50.45 21.01 -16.75
CA VAL A 389 51.90 20.93 -16.55
C VAL A 389 52.65 21.35 -17.80
N ILE A 390 52.21 20.93 -19.00
CA ILE A 390 52.88 21.26 -20.26
C ILE A 390 52.78 22.77 -20.56
N ILE A 391 51.62 23.38 -20.40
CA ILE A 391 51.40 24.79 -20.75
C ILE A 391 51.95 25.72 -19.65
N TYR A 392 51.65 25.48 -18.39
CA TYR A 392 51.98 26.40 -17.29
C TYR A 392 53.22 26.00 -16.49
N LYS A 393 53.89 24.88 -16.85
CA LYS A 393 55.14 24.39 -16.22
C LYS A 393 55.01 24.34 -14.68
N ALA A 394 55.87 25.04 -13.95
CA ALA A 394 55.90 25.05 -12.48
C ALA A 394 54.60 25.57 -11.85
N PHE A 395 53.96 26.58 -12.46
CA PHE A 395 52.64 27.07 -12.01
C PHE A 395 51.55 26.06 -12.26
N GLY A 396 51.65 25.22 -13.31
CA GLY A 396 50.77 24.12 -13.58
C GLY A 396 50.78 23.06 -12.48
N ILE A 397 51.93 22.78 -11.88
CA ILE A 397 52.02 21.85 -10.74
C ILE A 397 51.27 22.40 -9.52
N ALA A 398 51.45 23.69 -9.20
CA ALA A 398 50.72 24.33 -8.09
C ALA A 398 49.19 24.32 -8.33
N ALA A 399 48.75 24.61 -9.56
CA ALA A 399 47.35 24.56 -9.95
C ALA A 399 46.76 23.14 -9.86
N ASN A 400 47.53 22.11 -10.24
CA ASN A 400 47.09 20.70 -10.13
C ASN A 400 46.93 20.25 -8.68
N ILE A 401 47.80 20.70 -7.77
CA ILE A 401 47.64 20.43 -6.32
C ILE A 401 46.36 21.07 -5.81
N ALA A 402 46.11 22.34 -6.18
CA ALA A 402 44.87 23.03 -5.79
C ALA A 402 43.62 22.35 -6.36
N LEU A 403 43.65 21.90 -7.62
CA LEU A 403 42.55 21.19 -8.26
C LEU A 403 42.30 19.84 -7.57
N SER A 404 43.33 19.08 -7.28
CA SER A 404 43.19 17.78 -6.58
C SER A 404 42.67 17.96 -5.17
N MET A 405 43.11 18.99 -4.43
CA MET A 405 42.60 19.31 -3.10
C MET A 405 41.11 19.74 -3.17
N ASN A 406 40.73 20.55 -4.16
CA ASN A 406 39.36 20.96 -4.36
C ASN A 406 38.46 19.74 -4.66
N LEU A 407 38.90 18.82 -5.54
CA LEU A 407 38.16 17.59 -5.82
C LEU A 407 38.02 16.74 -4.58
N LEU A 408 39.05 16.56 -3.76
CA LEU A 408 38.98 15.84 -2.49
C LEU A 408 37.97 16.49 -1.51
N LEU A 409 38.02 17.82 -1.38
CA LEU A 409 37.07 18.55 -0.52
C LEU A 409 35.63 18.43 -1.03
N LEU A 410 35.42 18.50 -2.34
CA LEU A 410 34.11 18.36 -2.93
C LEU A 410 33.53 16.96 -2.67
N VAL A 411 34.32 15.90 -2.84
CA VAL A 411 33.92 14.53 -2.52
C VAL A 411 33.61 14.38 -1.03
N ALA A 412 34.50 14.92 -0.16
CA ALA A 412 34.30 14.88 1.28
C ALA A 412 33.00 15.62 1.71
N PHE A 413 32.75 16.79 1.09
CA PHE A 413 31.56 17.58 1.32
C PHE A 413 30.28 16.86 0.85
N MET A 414 30.31 16.26 -0.35
CA MET A 414 29.17 15.45 -0.83
C MET A 414 28.90 14.24 0.06
N LEU A 415 29.94 13.54 0.52
CA LEU A 415 29.77 12.43 1.47
C LEU A 415 29.23 12.89 2.84
N SER A 416 29.52 14.12 3.26
CA SER A 416 29.01 14.69 4.50
C SER A 416 27.55 15.15 4.38
N LEU A 417 27.15 15.75 3.24
CA LEU A 417 25.79 16.25 3.00
C LEU A 417 24.74 15.16 2.83
N ILE A 418 25.13 13.95 2.42
CA ILE A 418 24.23 12.80 2.29
C ILE A 418 23.65 12.37 3.67
N HIS A 419 24.09 12.99 4.76
CA HIS A 419 23.68 12.69 6.13
C HIS A 419 22.73 13.72 6.76
N ILE A 420 22.33 14.75 6.03
CA ILE A 420 21.32 15.70 6.44
C ILE A 420 20.01 15.43 5.66
#